data_8fcfcd166b431deba14217abcd2e53e4
#
_entry.id   8fcfcd166b431deba14217abcd2e53e4
#
_cell.length_a   1.000
_cell.length_b   1.000
_cell.length_c   1.000
_cell.angle_alpha   90.00
_cell.angle_beta   90.00
_cell.angle_gamma   90.00
#
_symmetry.space_group_name_H-M   'P 1'
#
loop_
_entity.id
_entity.type
_entity.pdbx_description
1 polymer ?
#
loop_
_entity_poly.entity_id
_entity_poly.type
_entity_poly.pdbx_seq_one_letter_code
_entity_poly.pdbx_strand_id
1 'polypeptide(L)'
;MRKNIKKTGALLLCSALVFSMLLTNSVKLKAENESAVLNYSSSNSYDAYYKTIADLPDAESEIIINSTNLLPDSTAKVSRETIYSQENCVLFENSGDRASFNFDVPKDGRYVLKFNYVALEHTTMDPCISIRIDGKVLWDDLEKAKLLRWWQNAEETWNVDSDGNEVTSEQVENTKFREQYMFDDTGVETEYYEFGLSKGIHNIEVISVQEPFAVKCLTFEPREHIEPYSNVSAQYSKYKAYSGEDIVIQGEDSNEKSSPSLTAKSDSLSATVQPQSARKNVINYIGSSNWSNAGQILRWNFNVDESALYELGFHFKQSDVVNGSVYRW
;
A
#
# COMPACT_ATOMS: atom_id res chain seq x y z
N MET A 1 -70.93 -15.22 -0.02
CA MET A 1 -70.08 -14.30 0.76
C MET A 1 -69.13 -14.98 1.77
N ARG A 2 -68.77 -16.28 1.61
CA ARG A 2 -67.91 -17.04 2.56
C ARG A 2 -66.60 -17.59 1.96
N LYS A 3 -66.26 -17.27 0.70
CA LYS A 3 -65.04 -17.80 0.05
C LYS A 3 -63.82 -16.84 0.06
N ASN A 4 -63.99 -15.56 0.36
CA ASN A 4 -62.91 -14.58 0.29
C ASN A 4 -62.15 -14.34 1.62
N ILE A 5 -62.71 -14.78 2.75
CA ILE A 5 -62.07 -14.57 4.08
C ILE A 5 -60.92 -15.57 4.32
N LYS A 6 -61.01 -16.78 3.71
CA LYS A 6 -59.95 -17.79 3.85
C LYS A 6 -58.66 -17.49 3.04
N LYS A 7 -58.77 -16.71 1.97
CA LYS A 7 -57.60 -16.35 1.13
C LYS A 7 -56.78 -15.21 1.73
N THR A 8 -57.44 -14.26 2.41
CA THR A 8 -56.78 -13.14 3.07
C THR A 8 -56.02 -13.56 4.34
N GLY A 9 -56.53 -14.53 5.09
CA GLY A 9 -55.88 -15.07 6.28
C GLY A 9 -54.60 -15.87 5.94
N ALA A 10 -54.60 -16.62 4.85
CA ALA A 10 -53.42 -17.37 4.40
C ALA A 10 -52.31 -16.45 3.86
N LEU A 11 -52.67 -15.33 3.21
CA LEU A 11 -51.70 -14.36 2.72
C LEU A 11 -51.01 -13.60 3.86
N LEU A 12 -51.73 -13.26 4.92
CA LEU A 12 -51.19 -12.61 6.11
C LEU A 12 -50.30 -13.54 6.93
N LEU A 13 -50.60 -14.84 7.00
CA LEU A 13 -49.73 -15.81 7.67
C LEU A 13 -48.43 -16.06 6.91
N CYS A 14 -48.46 -16.12 5.57
CA CYS A 14 -47.25 -16.24 4.77
C CYS A 14 -46.36 -14.99 4.85
N SER A 15 -46.91 -13.78 4.88
CA SER A 15 -46.14 -12.56 5.02
C SER A 15 -45.47 -12.43 6.38
N ALA A 16 -46.16 -12.86 7.47
CA ALA A 16 -45.57 -12.86 8.81
C ALA A 16 -44.45 -13.89 8.99
N LEU A 17 -44.57 -15.07 8.35
CA LEU A 17 -43.52 -16.10 8.35
C LEU A 17 -42.28 -15.68 7.56
N VAL A 18 -42.48 -15.03 6.38
CA VAL A 18 -41.34 -14.52 5.59
C VAL A 18 -40.65 -13.37 6.31
N PHE A 19 -41.42 -12.49 6.99
CA PHE A 19 -40.83 -11.40 7.75
C PHE A 19 -40.08 -11.88 9.01
N SER A 20 -40.57 -12.93 9.69
CA SER A 20 -39.88 -13.53 10.82
C SER A 20 -38.60 -14.29 10.39
N MET A 21 -38.57 -14.94 9.21
CA MET A 21 -37.36 -15.56 8.66
C MET A 21 -36.33 -14.53 8.22
N LEU A 22 -36.75 -13.38 7.69
CA LEU A 22 -35.83 -12.30 7.33
C LEU A 22 -35.21 -11.64 8.59
N LEU A 23 -35.97 -11.47 9.67
CA LEU A 23 -35.45 -10.94 10.93
C LEU A 23 -34.49 -11.91 11.62
N THR A 24 -34.78 -13.22 11.61
CA THR A 24 -33.85 -14.20 12.21
C THR A 24 -32.57 -14.38 11.39
N ASN A 25 -32.64 -14.28 10.06
CA ASN A 25 -31.44 -14.31 9.22
C ASN A 25 -30.57 -13.03 9.33
N SER A 26 -31.21 -11.85 9.50
CA SER A 26 -30.44 -10.62 9.70
C SER A 26 -29.74 -10.57 11.07
N VAL A 27 -30.38 -11.13 12.11
CA VAL A 27 -29.75 -11.24 13.44
C VAL A 27 -28.64 -12.29 13.45
N LYS A 28 -28.82 -13.44 12.74
CA LYS A 28 -27.75 -14.44 12.60
C LYS A 28 -26.56 -13.91 11.79
N LEU A 29 -26.79 -13.20 10.68
CA LEU A 29 -25.73 -12.57 9.88
C LEU A 29 -24.93 -11.54 10.71
N LYS A 30 -25.59 -10.78 11.55
CA LYS A 30 -24.92 -9.82 12.44
C LYS A 30 -24.09 -10.50 13.54
N ALA A 31 -24.60 -11.60 14.10
CA ALA A 31 -23.86 -12.37 15.10
C ALA A 31 -22.69 -13.17 14.49
N GLU A 32 -22.86 -13.69 13.27
CA GLU A 32 -21.75 -14.37 12.55
C GLU A 32 -20.66 -13.38 12.09
N ASN A 33 -21.02 -12.16 11.73
CA ASN A 33 -20.01 -11.13 11.40
C ASN A 33 -19.27 -10.61 12.65
N GLU A 34 -19.95 -10.46 13.80
CA GLU A 34 -19.26 -10.07 15.03
C GLU A 34 -18.38 -11.19 15.59
N SER A 35 -18.73 -12.46 15.40
CA SER A 35 -17.88 -13.57 15.81
C SER A 35 -16.75 -13.86 14.79
N ALA A 36 -16.94 -13.54 13.52
CA ALA A 36 -15.90 -13.68 12.51
C ALA A 36 -14.76 -12.65 12.65
N VAL A 37 -15.09 -11.44 13.13
CA VAL A 37 -14.08 -10.40 13.37
C VAL A 37 -13.20 -10.74 14.60
N LEU A 38 -13.69 -11.54 15.54
CA LEU A 38 -12.95 -11.91 16.76
C LEU A 38 -12.11 -13.21 16.59
N ASN A 39 -12.20 -13.93 15.49
CA ASN A 39 -11.50 -15.21 15.27
C ASN A 39 -10.51 -15.20 14.10
N TYR A 40 -10.06 -14.03 13.65
CA TYR A 40 -9.03 -13.94 12.60
C TYR A 40 -7.61 -13.96 13.21
N SER A 41 -7.28 -15.02 13.95
CA SER A 41 -5.89 -15.45 14.08
C SER A 41 -5.75 -16.76 13.33
N SER A 42 -5.44 -16.71 12.04
CA SER A 42 -4.97 -17.91 11.37
C SER A 42 -3.70 -18.35 12.08
N SER A 43 -3.51 -19.66 12.24
CA SER A 43 -2.27 -20.19 12.82
C SER A 43 -1.03 -19.87 11.98
N ASN A 44 -1.20 -19.18 10.85
CA ASN A 44 -0.18 -18.82 9.87
C ASN A 44 -0.18 -17.30 9.57
N SER A 45 -0.58 -16.47 10.54
CA SER A 45 -0.51 -15.03 10.45
C SER A 45 0.93 -14.51 10.63
N TYR A 46 1.21 -13.29 10.16
CA TYR A 46 2.50 -12.63 10.40
C TYR A 46 2.81 -12.51 11.90
N ASP A 47 1.84 -12.12 12.74
CA ASP A 47 2.03 -12.04 14.19
C ASP A 47 2.45 -13.40 14.81
N ALA A 48 1.87 -14.51 14.33
CA ALA A 48 2.27 -15.84 14.78
C ALA A 48 3.71 -16.18 14.33
N TYR A 49 4.07 -15.86 13.10
CA TYR A 49 5.42 -16.02 12.59
C TYR A 49 6.41 -15.11 13.33
N TYR A 50 6.11 -13.82 13.51
CA TYR A 50 6.98 -12.84 14.16
C TYR A 50 7.39 -13.28 15.57
N LYS A 51 6.47 -13.87 16.33
CA LYS A 51 6.77 -14.44 17.67
C LYS A 51 7.85 -15.52 17.63
N THR A 52 8.05 -16.20 16.52
CA THR A 52 9.11 -17.24 16.39
C THR A 52 10.48 -16.64 16.11
N ILE A 53 10.55 -15.40 15.66
CA ILE A 53 11.79 -14.71 15.28
C ILE A 53 12.12 -13.52 16.19
N ALA A 54 11.24 -13.17 17.12
CA ALA A 54 11.36 -11.95 17.95
C ALA A 54 12.66 -11.89 18.77
N ASP A 55 13.20 -13.06 19.16
CA ASP A 55 14.44 -13.15 19.94
C ASP A 55 15.72 -13.12 19.06
N LEU A 56 15.60 -13.14 17.73
CA LEU A 56 16.74 -12.98 16.84
C LEU A 56 17.29 -11.54 16.92
N PRO A 57 18.62 -11.35 16.81
CA PRO A 57 19.18 -10.01 16.72
C PRO A 57 18.74 -9.31 15.42
N ASP A 58 18.84 -7.98 15.41
CA ASP A 58 18.71 -7.24 14.17
C ASP A 58 19.89 -7.57 13.25
N ALA A 59 19.62 -7.61 11.93
CA ALA A 59 20.64 -7.80 10.92
C ALA A 59 21.69 -6.66 10.99
N GLU A 60 22.94 -6.97 10.62
CA GLU A 60 24.03 -6.00 10.65
C GLU A 60 24.47 -5.52 9.25
N SER A 61 24.07 -6.23 8.20
CA SER A 61 24.50 -5.94 6.83
C SER A 61 23.43 -6.33 5.82
N GLU A 62 23.43 -5.68 4.69
CA GLU A 62 22.56 -6.00 3.57
C GLU A 62 23.04 -7.21 2.78
N ILE A 63 22.09 -7.89 2.11
CA ILE A 63 22.32 -9.03 1.21
C ILE A 63 21.61 -8.72 -0.10
N ILE A 64 22.37 -8.47 -1.18
CA ILE A 64 21.83 -8.13 -2.49
C ILE A 64 21.74 -9.39 -3.35
N ILE A 65 20.56 -9.65 -3.89
CA ILE A 65 20.23 -10.79 -4.75
C ILE A 65 19.80 -10.24 -6.11
N ASN A 66 20.45 -10.65 -7.17
CA ASN A 66 20.19 -10.17 -8.52
C ASN A 66 20.16 -11.33 -9.55
N SER A 67 20.08 -11.01 -10.83
CA SER A 67 20.00 -12.01 -11.90
C SER A 67 21.15 -13.02 -11.93
N THR A 68 22.31 -12.73 -11.33
CA THR A 68 23.44 -13.68 -11.26
C THR A 68 23.21 -14.79 -10.26
N ASN A 69 22.30 -14.60 -9.32
CA ASN A 69 21.88 -15.59 -8.31
C ASN A 69 20.73 -16.49 -8.80
N LEU A 70 20.17 -16.20 -10.01
CA LEU A 70 19.04 -16.92 -10.58
C LEU A 70 19.42 -18.38 -10.89
N LEU A 71 18.61 -19.31 -10.39
CA LEU A 71 18.82 -20.74 -10.61
C LEU A 71 18.29 -21.18 -11.98
N PRO A 72 18.93 -22.20 -12.60
CA PRO A 72 18.59 -22.67 -13.96
C PRO A 72 17.19 -23.27 -14.11
N ASP A 73 16.56 -23.72 -13.03
CA ASP A 73 15.21 -24.27 -13.02
C ASP A 73 14.12 -23.22 -12.95
N SER A 74 14.48 -21.93 -12.92
CA SER A 74 13.56 -20.82 -13.00
C SER A 74 12.87 -20.77 -14.35
N THR A 75 11.57 -20.39 -14.37
CA THR A 75 10.82 -20.13 -15.61
C THR A 75 10.86 -18.67 -16.03
N ALA A 76 10.94 -17.77 -15.06
CA ALA A 76 11.27 -16.35 -15.30
C ALA A 76 12.68 -16.23 -15.87
N LYS A 77 12.90 -15.27 -16.77
CA LYS A 77 14.13 -15.16 -17.56
C LYS A 77 14.83 -13.84 -17.32
N VAL A 78 16.15 -13.85 -17.40
CA VAL A 78 16.94 -12.62 -17.45
C VAL A 78 16.68 -11.92 -18.79
N SER A 79 16.23 -10.68 -18.73
CA SER A 79 16.04 -9.85 -19.93
C SER A 79 17.36 -9.62 -20.64
N ARG A 80 17.36 -9.75 -21.97
CA ARG A 80 18.48 -9.39 -22.84
C ARG A 80 18.44 -7.92 -23.29
N GLU A 81 17.33 -7.26 -23.05
CA GLU A 81 17.09 -5.88 -23.42
C GLU A 81 17.04 -5.01 -22.17
N THR A 82 17.34 -3.74 -22.36
CA THR A 82 17.20 -2.73 -21.31
C THR A 82 15.71 -2.46 -21.05
N ILE A 83 15.28 -2.65 -19.82
CA ILE A 83 13.92 -2.35 -19.36
C ILE A 83 13.97 -1.03 -18.58
N TYR A 84 13.32 0.03 -19.05
CA TYR A 84 13.28 1.35 -18.39
C TYR A 84 14.66 1.78 -17.83
N SER A 85 15.70 1.71 -18.69
CA SER A 85 17.09 2.06 -18.38
C SER A 85 17.82 1.10 -17.42
N GLN A 86 17.28 -0.09 -17.13
CA GLN A 86 17.93 -1.14 -16.36
C GLN A 86 18.22 -2.37 -17.21
N GLU A 87 19.42 -2.91 -17.09
CA GLU A 87 19.87 -4.13 -17.77
C GLU A 87 19.81 -5.33 -16.81
N ASN A 88 19.79 -6.54 -17.37
CA ASN A 88 19.86 -7.80 -16.62
C ASN A 88 18.76 -7.92 -15.54
N CYS A 89 17.55 -7.47 -15.86
CA CYS A 89 16.40 -7.66 -15.00
C CYS A 89 15.84 -9.07 -15.16
N VAL A 90 15.28 -9.63 -14.09
CA VAL A 90 14.51 -10.86 -14.14
C VAL A 90 13.07 -10.53 -14.50
N LEU A 91 12.59 -11.08 -15.60
CA LEU A 91 11.32 -10.77 -16.24
C LEU A 91 10.28 -11.85 -15.89
N PHE A 92 9.14 -11.43 -15.41
CA PHE A 92 7.95 -12.24 -15.13
C PHE A 92 6.84 -11.78 -16.09
N GLU A 93 6.64 -12.55 -17.16
CA GLU A 93 5.70 -12.19 -18.24
C GLU A 93 4.31 -12.80 -18.00
N ASN A 94 4.26 -13.96 -17.34
CA ASN A 94 3.04 -14.73 -17.20
C ASN A 94 2.77 -15.09 -15.73
N SER A 95 1.51 -15.23 -15.39
CA SER A 95 1.13 -15.87 -14.12
C SER A 95 1.71 -17.28 -14.04
N GLY A 96 2.31 -17.60 -12.91
CA GLY A 96 3.04 -18.85 -12.69
C GLY A 96 4.52 -18.80 -13.05
N ASP A 97 5.03 -17.73 -13.68
CA ASP A 97 6.47 -17.55 -13.84
C ASP A 97 7.16 -17.51 -12.48
N ARG A 98 8.27 -18.24 -12.38
CA ARG A 98 8.98 -18.48 -11.13
C ARG A 98 10.45 -18.16 -11.28
N ALA A 99 10.99 -17.42 -10.32
CA ALA A 99 12.42 -17.16 -10.17
C ALA A 99 12.88 -17.67 -8.80
N SER A 100 13.88 -18.53 -8.80
CA SER A 100 14.54 -19.06 -7.61
C SER A 100 15.95 -18.51 -7.52
N PHE A 101 16.36 -18.05 -6.33
CA PHE A 101 17.67 -17.46 -6.10
C PHE A 101 18.30 -18.06 -4.84
N ASN A 102 19.59 -18.46 -4.94
CA ASN A 102 20.35 -18.78 -3.75
C ASN A 102 21.11 -17.55 -3.27
N PHE A 103 21.17 -17.39 -1.95
CA PHE A 103 21.91 -16.30 -1.31
C PHE A 103 22.53 -16.78 0.02
N ASP A 104 23.60 -16.12 0.44
CA ASP A 104 24.34 -16.47 1.67
C ASP A 104 24.04 -15.41 2.75
N VAL A 105 23.58 -15.89 3.91
CA VAL A 105 23.30 -15.09 5.09
C VAL A 105 24.52 -15.13 6.01
N PRO A 106 25.20 -14.00 6.24
CA PRO A 106 26.47 -13.99 6.99
C PRO A 106 26.30 -14.26 8.48
N LYS A 107 25.15 -13.87 9.05
CA LYS A 107 24.82 -14.03 10.48
C LYS A 107 23.31 -14.22 10.65
N ASP A 108 22.92 -14.94 11.72
CA ASP A 108 21.53 -14.98 12.14
C ASP A 108 21.00 -13.57 12.38
N GLY A 109 19.78 -13.28 11.91
CA GLY A 109 19.20 -11.96 12.13
C GLY A 109 17.79 -11.81 11.58
N ARG A 110 17.19 -10.68 11.94
CA ARG A 110 15.93 -10.19 11.36
C ARG A 110 16.24 -9.18 10.26
N TYR A 111 15.69 -9.41 9.11
CA TYR A 111 15.88 -8.61 7.89
C TYR A 111 14.55 -8.11 7.38
N VAL A 112 14.52 -6.94 6.76
CA VAL A 112 13.41 -6.50 5.91
C VAL A 112 13.74 -6.82 4.46
N LEU A 113 12.73 -7.21 3.68
CA LEU A 113 12.90 -7.54 2.25
C LEU A 113 12.44 -6.39 1.39
N LYS A 114 13.33 -5.91 0.53
CA LYS A 114 13.09 -4.83 -0.43
C LYS A 114 13.21 -5.35 -1.86
N PHE A 115 12.26 -4.99 -2.70
CA PHE A 115 12.27 -5.21 -4.15
C PHE A 115 12.66 -3.94 -4.88
N ASN A 116 13.58 -4.03 -5.83
CA ASN A 116 13.77 -3.03 -6.86
C ASN A 116 13.15 -3.58 -8.14
N TYR A 117 12.01 -3.03 -8.53
CA TYR A 117 11.15 -3.57 -9.57
C TYR A 117 10.49 -2.49 -10.42
N VAL A 118 9.91 -2.91 -11.53
CA VAL A 118 9.00 -2.13 -12.34
C VAL A 118 7.81 -3.00 -12.74
N ALA A 119 6.60 -2.48 -12.57
CA ALA A 119 5.39 -3.08 -13.15
C ALA A 119 5.41 -2.82 -14.67
N LEU A 120 5.12 -3.83 -15.46
CA LEU A 120 5.07 -3.70 -16.91
C LEU A 120 3.67 -3.34 -17.40
N GLU A 121 3.59 -2.75 -18.58
CA GLU A 121 2.34 -2.30 -19.18
C GLU A 121 1.43 -3.50 -19.47
N HIS A 122 0.25 -3.55 -18.87
CA HIS A 122 -0.76 -4.58 -19.11
C HIS A 122 -2.15 -4.10 -18.67
N THR A 123 -2.48 -4.13 -17.36
CA THR A 123 -3.72 -3.57 -16.81
C THR A 123 -3.42 -2.53 -15.74
N THR A 124 -4.45 -2.01 -15.07
CA THR A 124 -4.29 -1.08 -13.95
C THR A 124 -4.14 -1.76 -12.59
N MET A 125 -4.15 -3.10 -12.57
CA MET A 125 -3.99 -3.86 -11.33
C MET A 125 -2.51 -3.95 -10.93
N ASP A 126 -2.26 -3.97 -9.63
CA ASP A 126 -0.93 -4.20 -9.10
C ASP A 126 -0.44 -5.63 -9.42
N PRO A 127 0.83 -5.83 -9.79
CA PRO A 127 1.43 -7.15 -9.79
C PRO A 127 1.32 -7.79 -8.39
N CYS A 128 0.87 -9.04 -8.35
CA CYS A 128 0.87 -9.86 -7.15
C CYS A 128 1.89 -10.99 -7.28
N ILE A 129 2.58 -11.25 -6.18
CA ILE A 129 3.63 -12.26 -6.11
C ILE A 129 3.41 -13.19 -4.91
N SER A 130 3.84 -14.43 -5.04
CA SER A 130 4.03 -15.33 -3.90
C SER A 130 5.52 -15.43 -3.59
N ILE A 131 5.87 -15.38 -2.30
CA ILE A 131 7.25 -15.43 -1.83
C ILE A 131 7.42 -16.68 -0.96
N ARG A 132 8.47 -17.44 -1.24
CA ARG A 132 8.86 -18.58 -0.42
C ARG A 132 10.31 -18.44 0.00
N ILE A 133 10.59 -18.77 1.25
CA ILE A 133 11.95 -18.92 1.77
C ILE A 133 12.16 -20.40 2.10
N ASP A 134 13.21 -21.00 1.55
CA ASP A 134 13.53 -22.42 1.69
C ASP A 134 12.35 -23.34 1.37
N GLY A 135 11.62 -22.98 0.30
CA GLY A 135 10.44 -23.70 -0.19
C GLY A 135 9.17 -23.52 0.62
N LYS A 136 9.13 -22.63 1.63
CA LYS A 136 7.98 -22.41 2.50
C LYS A 136 7.43 -21.00 2.36
N VAL A 137 6.11 -20.86 2.32
CA VAL A 137 5.41 -19.60 2.60
C VAL A 137 5.43 -19.44 4.13
N LEU A 138 6.03 -18.35 4.62
CA LEU A 138 6.24 -18.17 6.07
C LEU A 138 4.96 -17.71 6.78
N TRP A 139 4.10 -16.97 6.10
CA TRP A 139 2.74 -16.57 6.54
C TRP A 139 1.86 -16.28 5.32
N ASP A 140 0.54 -16.26 5.52
CA ASP A 140 -0.45 -16.28 4.45
C ASP A 140 -0.36 -15.09 3.48
N ASP A 141 0.01 -13.89 3.95
CA ASP A 141 0.06 -12.69 3.10
C ASP A 141 1.16 -12.80 2.02
N LEU A 142 2.19 -13.61 2.26
CA LEU A 142 3.23 -13.86 1.26
C LEU A 142 2.75 -14.68 0.05
N GLU A 143 1.56 -15.24 0.07
CA GLU A 143 0.98 -15.89 -1.12
C GLU A 143 0.47 -14.90 -2.16
N LYS A 144 0.18 -13.66 -1.74
CA LYS A 144 -0.40 -12.62 -2.60
C LYS A 144 0.12 -11.21 -2.26
N ALA A 145 1.40 -11.09 -1.97
CA ALA A 145 2.01 -9.79 -1.72
C ALA A 145 1.96 -8.90 -2.97
N LYS A 146 1.71 -7.61 -2.80
CA LYS A 146 1.57 -6.65 -3.90
C LYS A 146 2.86 -5.90 -4.17
N LEU A 147 3.12 -5.66 -5.45
CA LEU A 147 4.10 -4.70 -5.95
C LEU A 147 3.32 -3.52 -6.55
N LEU A 148 3.32 -2.38 -5.86
CA LEU A 148 2.44 -1.26 -6.20
C LEU A 148 2.76 -0.63 -7.56
N ARG A 149 1.72 -0.37 -8.37
CA ARG A 149 1.81 0.58 -9.48
C ARG A 149 1.73 2.00 -8.95
N TRP A 150 2.35 2.91 -9.68
CA TRP A 150 2.36 4.31 -9.29
C TRP A 150 1.76 5.18 -10.38
N TRP A 151 1.02 6.18 -9.96
CA TRP A 151 0.23 7.05 -10.80
C TRP A 151 0.57 8.50 -10.54
N GLN A 152 0.32 9.33 -11.53
CA GLN A 152 0.47 10.78 -11.44
C GLN A 152 -0.63 11.46 -12.26
N ASN A 153 -0.83 12.75 -12.05
CA ASN A 153 -1.66 13.53 -12.95
C ASN A 153 -1.01 13.59 -14.34
N ALA A 154 -1.82 13.47 -15.41
CA ALA A 154 -1.34 13.63 -16.78
C ALA A 154 -0.76 15.03 -17.03
N GLU A 155 -1.33 16.04 -16.35
CA GLU A 155 -0.93 17.44 -16.46
C GLU A 155 -0.37 17.94 -15.12
N GLU A 156 0.64 18.80 -15.18
CA GLU A 156 1.23 19.42 -13.99
C GLU A 156 0.33 20.48 -13.35
N THR A 157 -0.60 21.04 -14.12
CA THR A 157 -1.56 22.06 -13.69
C THR A 157 -2.98 21.62 -13.96
N TRP A 158 -3.93 22.13 -13.20
CA TRP A 158 -5.35 21.83 -13.41
C TRP A 158 -5.84 22.43 -14.72
N ASN A 159 -6.46 21.61 -15.56
CA ASN A 159 -7.17 22.07 -16.73
C ASN A 159 -8.42 22.87 -16.31
N VAL A 160 -8.86 23.80 -17.12
CA VAL A 160 -10.07 24.57 -16.88
C VAL A 160 -11.08 24.36 -18.01
N ASP A 161 -12.35 24.25 -17.65
CA ASP A 161 -13.46 24.17 -18.60
C ASP A 161 -13.80 25.55 -19.21
N SER A 162 -14.81 25.63 -20.10
CA SER A 162 -15.26 26.85 -20.74
C SER A 162 -15.78 27.91 -19.76
N ASP A 163 -16.23 27.53 -18.57
CA ASP A 163 -16.74 28.39 -17.52
C ASP A 163 -15.63 28.79 -16.54
N GLY A 164 -14.43 28.27 -16.75
CA GLY A 164 -13.23 28.54 -15.97
C GLY A 164 -13.20 27.75 -14.63
N ASN A 165 -13.93 26.64 -14.53
CA ASN A 165 -13.81 25.69 -13.43
C ASN A 165 -12.61 24.77 -13.64
N GLU A 166 -11.89 24.46 -12.58
CA GLU A 166 -10.84 23.46 -12.61
C GLU A 166 -11.43 22.06 -12.74
N VAL A 167 -10.78 21.24 -13.56
CA VAL A 167 -11.18 19.86 -13.87
C VAL A 167 -10.09 18.92 -13.40
N THR A 168 -10.48 17.84 -12.74
CA THR A 168 -9.56 16.79 -12.27
C THR A 168 -8.78 16.20 -13.45
N SER A 169 -7.46 16.13 -13.30
CA SER A 169 -6.57 15.55 -14.31
C SER A 169 -6.79 14.05 -14.44
N GLU A 170 -6.63 13.53 -15.66
CA GLU A 170 -6.50 12.10 -15.91
C GLU A 170 -5.31 11.55 -15.14
N GLN A 171 -5.43 10.31 -14.64
CA GLN A 171 -4.36 9.63 -13.96
C GLN A 171 -3.62 8.74 -14.95
N VAL A 172 -2.33 8.99 -15.13
CA VAL A 172 -1.44 8.19 -15.96
C VAL A 172 -0.46 7.41 -15.12
N GLU A 173 -0.10 6.21 -15.57
CA GLU A 173 0.88 5.40 -14.85
C GLU A 173 2.28 6.04 -14.95
N ASN A 174 2.95 6.17 -13.81
CA ASN A 174 4.33 6.61 -13.71
C ASN A 174 5.26 5.40 -13.67
N THR A 175 5.51 4.83 -14.84
CA THR A 175 6.25 3.58 -15.02
C THR A 175 7.76 3.82 -14.95
N LYS A 176 8.37 3.43 -13.84
CA LYS A 176 9.82 3.45 -13.62
C LYS A 176 10.21 2.42 -12.56
N PHE A 177 11.49 2.05 -12.50
CA PHE A 177 12.00 1.23 -11.41
C PHE A 177 11.81 1.92 -10.06
N ARG A 178 11.39 1.13 -9.07
CA ARG A 178 11.10 1.60 -7.72
C ARG A 178 11.57 0.60 -6.68
N GLU A 179 11.89 1.11 -5.52
CA GLU A 179 12.13 0.29 -4.35
C GLU A 179 10.86 0.23 -3.50
N GLN A 180 10.55 -0.97 -3.04
CA GLN A 180 9.42 -1.22 -2.14
C GLN A 180 9.79 -2.30 -1.15
N TYR A 181 9.59 -2.02 0.13
CA TYR A 181 9.65 -3.03 1.18
C TYR A 181 8.39 -3.91 1.17
N MET A 182 8.51 -5.14 1.64
CA MET A 182 7.34 -5.97 1.88
C MET A 182 6.59 -5.45 3.10
N PHE A 183 5.31 -5.20 2.93
CA PHE A 183 4.44 -4.58 3.93
C PHE A 183 3.05 -5.21 3.91
N ASP A 184 2.29 -5.00 4.97
CA ASP A 184 0.88 -5.38 5.06
C ASP A 184 -0.01 -4.37 4.32
N ASP A 185 -0.61 -4.79 3.22
CA ASP A 185 -1.53 -3.96 2.44
C ASP A 185 -2.95 -3.90 3.05
N THR A 186 -3.21 -4.66 4.11
CA THR A 186 -4.46 -4.59 4.89
C THR A 186 -4.42 -3.56 6.00
N GLY A 187 -3.23 -3.10 6.41
CA GLY A 187 -2.99 -2.08 7.42
C GLY A 187 -3.17 -2.55 8.85
N VAL A 188 -3.12 -3.84 9.10
CA VAL A 188 -3.07 -4.41 10.46
C VAL A 188 -1.69 -4.20 11.05
N GLU A 189 -0.64 -4.53 10.27
CA GLU A 189 0.74 -4.24 10.60
C GLU A 189 1.15 -2.90 9.99
N THR A 190 1.71 -2.01 10.82
CA THR A 190 2.14 -0.68 10.37
C THR A 190 3.60 -0.61 9.97
N GLU A 191 4.37 -1.63 10.33
CA GLU A 191 5.79 -1.75 10.03
C GLU A 191 6.02 -2.70 8.85
N TYR A 192 7.21 -2.62 8.25
CA TYR A 192 7.59 -3.58 7.20
C TYR A 192 7.74 -4.99 7.78
N TYR A 193 7.41 -5.98 6.97
CA TYR A 193 7.59 -7.38 7.35
C TYR A 193 9.05 -7.72 7.58
N GLU A 194 9.32 -8.35 8.70
CA GLU A 194 10.65 -8.87 9.05
C GLU A 194 10.75 -10.36 8.78
N PHE A 195 11.90 -10.79 8.29
CA PHE A 195 12.24 -12.18 7.96
C PHE A 195 13.37 -12.63 8.86
N GLY A 196 13.17 -13.70 9.64
CA GLY A 196 14.21 -14.34 10.43
C GLY A 196 15.03 -15.29 9.57
N LEU A 197 16.29 -14.97 9.37
CA LEU A 197 17.22 -15.80 8.59
C LEU A 197 18.37 -16.27 9.47
N SER A 198 18.69 -17.57 9.39
CA SER A 198 19.88 -18.12 10.04
C SER A 198 21.12 -17.94 9.18
N LYS A 199 22.29 -17.99 9.76
CA LYS A 199 23.54 -18.00 8.99
C LYS A 199 23.60 -19.21 8.05
N GLY A 200 23.96 -18.98 6.79
CA GLY A 200 24.15 -20.03 5.79
C GLY A 200 23.47 -19.74 4.46
N ILE A 201 23.42 -20.74 3.61
CA ILE A 201 22.80 -20.62 2.29
C ILE A 201 21.31 -20.83 2.42
N HIS A 202 20.56 -19.87 1.90
CA HIS A 202 19.10 -19.88 1.78
C HIS A 202 18.66 -19.80 0.33
N ASN A 203 17.41 -20.11 0.09
CA ASN A 203 16.75 -19.94 -1.19
C ASN A 203 15.54 -19.02 -1.03
N ILE A 204 15.42 -18.01 -1.90
CA ILE A 204 14.20 -17.26 -2.09
C ILE A 204 13.58 -17.61 -3.43
N GLU A 205 12.30 -17.92 -3.44
CA GLU A 205 11.51 -18.13 -4.64
C GLU A 205 10.43 -17.06 -4.75
N VAL A 206 10.38 -16.39 -5.89
CA VAL A 206 9.35 -15.42 -6.26
C VAL A 206 8.51 -16.03 -7.38
N ILE A 207 7.20 -16.06 -7.21
CA ILE A 207 6.26 -16.59 -8.20
C ILE A 207 5.28 -15.48 -8.58
N SER A 208 5.15 -15.21 -9.86
CA SER A 208 4.12 -14.29 -10.39
C SER A 208 2.73 -14.90 -10.18
N VAL A 209 1.86 -14.21 -9.50
CA VAL A 209 0.45 -14.58 -9.33
C VAL A 209 -0.41 -13.91 -10.39
N GLN A 210 -0.18 -12.62 -10.62
CA GLN A 210 -0.86 -11.83 -11.66
C GLN A 210 -0.02 -10.64 -12.09
N GLU A 211 -0.30 -10.11 -13.26
CA GLU A 211 0.32 -8.94 -13.89
C GLU A 211 1.83 -9.11 -14.15
N PRO A 212 2.31 -8.65 -15.30
CA PRO A 212 3.73 -8.72 -15.64
C PRO A 212 4.56 -7.66 -14.91
N PHE A 213 5.77 -8.03 -14.53
CA PHE A 213 6.74 -7.13 -13.90
C PHE A 213 8.17 -7.58 -14.16
N ALA A 214 9.13 -6.69 -13.88
CA ALA A 214 10.55 -7.02 -13.94
C ALA A 214 11.23 -6.63 -12.62
N VAL A 215 12.14 -7.46 -12.15
CA VAL A 215 12.92 -7.25 -10.92
C VAL A 215 14.37 -7.01 -11.27
N LYS A 216 14.94 -5.92 -10.77
CA LYS A 216 16.38 -5.62 -10.88
C LYS A 216 17.17 -6.37 -9.83
N CYS A 217 16.74 -6.26 -8.58
CA CYS A 217 17.31 -6.98 -7.44
C CYS A 217 16.31 -7.08 -6.29
N LEU A 218 16.60 -8.01 -5.41
CA LEU A 218 16.01 -8.15 -4.09
C LEU A 218 17.10 -7.81 -3.08
N THR A 219 16.75 -7.18 -1.98
CA THR A 219 17.69 -6.88 -0.91
C THR A 219 17.08 -7.27 0.43
N PHE A 220 17.73 -8.14 1.15
CA PHE A 220 17.51 -8.30 2.58
C PHE A 220 18.43 -7.32 3.29
N GLU A 221 17.87 -6.43 4.09
CA GLU A 221 18.65 -5.41 4.78
C GLU A 221 18.23 -5.27 6.24
N PRO A 222 19.10 -4.70 7.10
CA PRO A 222 18.72 -4.34 8.45
C PRO A 222 17.50 -3.44 8.44
N ARG A 223 16.56 -3.64 9.38
CA ARG A 223 15.50 -2.68 9.60
C ARG A 223 16.11 -1.33 9.99
N GLU A 224 15.63 -0.26 9.36
CA GLU A 224 16.00 1.09 9.78
C GLU A 224 15.48 1.35 11.20
N HIS A 225 16.39 1.63 12.11
CA HIS A 225 16.02 2.00 13.47
C HIS A 225 15.86 3.52 13.56
N ILE A 226 14.63 3.96 13.72
CA ILE A 226 14.32 5.38 13.89
C ILE A 226 14.66 5.76 15.35
N GLU A 227 15.78 6.45 15.51
CA GLU A 227 16.21 6.97 16.80
C GLU A 227 15.19 8.00 17.34
N PRO A 228 14.85 7.94 18.65
CA PRO A 228 14.03 8.98 19.27
C PRO A 228 14.63 10.38 19.03
N TYR A 229 13.79 11.37 18.79
CA TYR A 229 14.23 12.74 18.52
C TYR A 229 15.18 13.28 19.60
N SER A 230 15.00 12.93 20.87
CA SER A 230 15.90 13.28 21.96
C SER A 230 17.35 12.84 21.73
N ASN A 231 17.57 11.73 21.03
CA ASN A 231 18.92 11.20 20.77
C ASN A 231 19.58 11.90 19.58
N VAL A 232 18.77 12.29 18.58
CA VAL A 232 19.28 12.90 17.34
C VAL A 232 19.25 14.42 17.37
N SER A 233 18.51 15.04 18.29
CA SER A 233 18.34 16.50 18.35
C SER A 233 19.66 17.26 18.46
N ALA A 234 20.66 16.69 19.15
CA ALA A 234 21.99 17.30 19.25
C ALA A 234 22.71 17.42 17.89
N GLN A 235 22.43 16.49 16.95
CA GLN A 235 23.01 16.52 15.59
C GLN A 235 22.48 17.68 14.77
N TYR A 236 21.28 18.15 15.10
CA TYR A 236 20.61 19.27 14.43
C TYR A 236 20.91 20.61 15.04
N SER A 237 21.62 20.68 16.19
CA SER A 237 21.98 21.91 16.90
C SER A 237 22.81 22.89 16.05
N LYS A 238 23.47 22.42 14.99
CA LYS A 238 24.22 23.23 14.02
C LYS A 238 23.33 24.02 13.06
N TYR A 239 22.08 23.63 12.90
CA TYR A 239 21.13 24.33 12.04
C TYR A 239 20.35 25.39 12.83
N LYS A 240 20.09 26.51 12.20
CA LYS A 240 19.18 27.54 12.74
C LYS A 240 17.76 27.20 12.40
N ALA A 241 16.83 27.70 13.20
CA ALA A 241 15.41 27.67 12.81
C ALA A 241 15.21 28.46 11.51
N TYR A 242 14.43 27.92 10.60
CA TYR A 242 14.03 28.64 9.41
C TYR A 242 13.21 29.86 9.80
N SER A 243 13.48 31.00 9.15
CA SER A 243 12.80 32.28 9.45
C SER A 243 12.27 32.97 8.20
N GLY A 244 12.24 32.25 7.07
CA GLY A 244 11.65 32.73 5.82
C GLY A 244 10.13 32.58 5.80
N GLU A 245 9.55 32.74 4.62
CA GLU A 245 8.11 32.50 4.38
C GLU A 245 7.78 31.01 4.45
N ASP A 246 6.56 30.67 4.86
CA ASP A 246 6.10 29.28 4.91
C ASP A 246 6.16 28.62 3.53
N ILE A 247 6.68 27.41 3.47
CA ILE A 247 6.64 26.56 2.26
C ILE A 247 5.31 25.83 2.29
N VAL A 248 4.36 26.29 1.48
CA VAL A 248 3.03 25.70 1.41
C VAL A 248 2.97 24.68 0.26
N ILE A 249 2.60 23.46 0.58
CA ILE A 249 2.36 22.39 -0.38
C ILE A 249 0.88 22.04 -0.33
N GLN A 250 0.18 22.24 -1.45
CA GLN A 250 -1.24 21.92 -1.52
C GLN A 250 -1.43 20.40 -1.54
N GLY A 251 -2.39 19.93 -0.75
CA GLY A 251 -2.64 18.49 -0.62
C GLY A 251 -3.04 17.82 -1.94
N GLU A 252 -3.79 18.54 -2.77
CA GLU A 252 -4.23 18.10 -4.10
C GLU A 252 -3.10 17.96 -5.12
N ASP A 253 -1.97 18.64 -4.92
CA ASP A 253 -0.81 18.63 -5.84
C ASP A 253 0.16 17.48 -5.57
N SER A 254 -0.35 16.32 -5.15
CA SER A 254 0.49 15.14 -4.94
C SER A 254 1.16 14.69 -6.24
N ASN A 255 2.47 14.44 -6.17
CA ASN A 255 3.29 14.07 -7.33
C ASN A 255 3.09 12.61 -7.75
N GLU A 256 2.97 11.71 -6.78
CA GLU A 256 2.84 10.28 -7.03
C GLU A 256 1.78 9.65 -6.11
N LYS A 257 1.09 8.65 -6.63
CA LYS A 257 -0.04 8.00 -6.00
C LYS A 257 0.04 6.49 -6.21
N SER A 258 -0.25 5.70 -5.19
CA SER A 258 -0.27 4.24 -5.31
C SER A 258 -1.55 3.67 -5.94
N SER A 259 -2.49 4.52 -6.33
CA SER A 259 -3.74 4.10 -6.98
C SER A 259 -4.28 5.21 -7.88
N PRO A 260 -4.84 4.88 -9.06
CA PRO A 260 -5.49 5.87 -9.92
C PRO A 260 -6.78 6.42 -9.32
N SER A 261 -7.33 5.79 -8.28
CA SER A 261 -8.48 6.31 -7.55
C SER A 261 -8.17 7.49 -6.63
N LEU A 262 -6.89 7.71 -6.31
CA LEU A 262 -6.43 8.83 -5.48
C LEU A 262 -6.45 10.14 -6.26
N THR A 263 -7.65 10.59 -6.63
CA THR A 263 -7.85 11.83 -7.38
C THR A 263 -8.18 13.00 -6.46
N ALA A 264 -7.66 14.17 -6.81
CA ALA A 264 -7.98 15.40 -6.13
C ALA A 264 -9.44 15.81 -6.40
N LYS A 265 -10.03 16.58 -5.50
CA LYS A 265 -11.45 16.98 -5.51
C LYS A 265 -11.61 18.45 -5.12
N SER A 266 -12.83 18.96 -5.27
CA SER A 266 -13.26 20.28 -4.86
C SER A 266 -14.21 20.21 -3.66
N ASP A 267 -13.95 21.03 -2.64
CA ASP A 267 -14.88 21.31 -1.55
C ASP A 267 -15.17 22.82 -1.53
N SER A 268 -16.33 23.21 -2.03
CA SER A 268 -16.80 24.59 -2.03
C SER A 268 -17.65 24.95 -0.80
N LEU A 269 -17.92 23.99 0.08
CA LEU A 269 -18.81 24.16 1.23
C LEU A 269 -18.08 24.52 2.51
N SER A 270 -16.83 24.11 2.63
CA SER A 270 -16.02 24.33 3.84
C SER A 270 -15.18 25.59 3.71
N ALA A 271 -15.48 26.61 4.51
CA ALA A 271 -14.71 27.88 4.50
C ALA A 271 -13.24 27.73 4.93
N THR A 272 -12.87 26.59 5.49
CA THR A 272 -11.50 26.30 5.97
C THR A 272 -10.63 25.59 4.95
N VAL A 273 -11.21 25.09 3.85
CA VAL A 273 -10.46 24.44 2.76
C VAL A 273 -9.99 25.53 1.77
N GLN A 274 -8.74 25.49 1.38
CA GLN A 274 -8.11 26.44 0.47
C GLN A 274 -7.34 25.70 -0.63
N PRO A 275 -7.29 26.26 -1.87
CA PRO A 275 -7.87 27.53 -2.33
C PRO A 275 -9.40 27.46 -2.46
N GLN A 276 -10.07 28.61 -2.45
CA GLN A 276 -11.51 28.70 -2.67
C GLN A 276 -11.89 29.80 -3.67
N SER A 277 -13.00 29.58 -4.36
CA SER A 277 -13.61 30.58 -5.23
C SER A 277 -15.12 30.64 -5.01
N ALA A 278 -15.67 31.85 -4.90
CA ALA A 278 -17.12 32.09 -4.80
C ALA A 278 -17.87 31.86 -6.12
N ARG A 279 -17.17 31.76 -7.24
CA ARG A 279 -17.77 31.72 -8.58
C ARG A 279 -17.38 30.52 -9.43
N LYS A 280 -16.30 29.84 -9.08
CA LYS A 280 -15.71 28.78 -9.87
C LYS A 280 -15.47 27.56 -8.98
N ASN A 281 -15.53 26.41 -9.57
CA ASN A 281 -15.07 25.19 -8.92
C ASN A 281 -13.53 25.16 -8.97
N VAL A 282 -12.87 25.01 -7.82
CA VAL A 282 -11.42 24.85 -7.71
C VAL A 282 -11.09 23.54 -7.04
N ILE A 283 -10.07 22.85 -7.51
CA ILE A 283 -9.54 21.64 -6.90
C ILE A 283 -8.75 22.05 -5.66
N ASN A 284 -9.08 21.54 -4.48
CA ASN A 284 -8.54 22.06 -3.23
C ASN A 284 -8.39 21.02 -2.10
N TYR A 285 -8.51 19.74 -2.40
CA TYR A 285 -8.17 18.68 -1.44
C TYR A 285 -7.98 17.35 -2.12
N ILE A 286 -7.30 16.44 -1.44
CA ILE A 286 -7.22 15.01 -1.79
C ILE A 286 -7.63 14.17 -0.58
N GLY A 287 -8.37 13.09 -0.80
CA GLY A 287 -8.79 12.23 0.29
C GLY A 287 -10.25 11.81 0.25
N SER A 288 -10.92 11.76 1.43
CA SER A 288 -12.28 11.26 1.61
C SER A 288 -12.40 9.81 1.12
N SER A 289 -13.51 9.45 0.46
CA SER A 289 -13.71 8.10 -0.11
C SER A 289 -12.64 7.67 -1.13
N ASN A 290 -11.86 8.60 -1.67
CA ASN A 290 -10.79 8.29 -2.62
C ASN A 290 -9.49 7.85 -1.91
N TRP A 291 -9.33 8.16 -0.63
CA TRP A 291 -8.18 7.75 0.19
C TRP A 291 -8.67 7.08 1.47
N SER A 292 -9.27 5.91 1.32
CA SER A 292 -9.95 5.19 2.39
C SER A 292 -9.45 3.75 2.61
N ASN A 293 -8.66 3.23 1.69
CA ASN A 293 -8.11 1.89 1.80
C ASN A 293 -6.75 1.90 2.51
N ALA A 294 -6.47 0.88 3.30
CA ALA A 294 -5.15 0.65 3.86
C ALA A 294 -4.11 0.48 2.73
N GLY A 295 -2.86 0.78 2.98
CA GLY A 295 -1.78 0.66 2.01
C GLY A 295 -1.78 1.71 0.87
N GLN A 296 -2.77 2.59 0.80
CA GLN A 296 -2.77 3.69 -0.17
C GLN A 296 -1.79 4.79 0.24
N ILE A 297 -0.92 5.17 -0.69
CA ILE A 297 0.17 6.12 -0.46
C ILE A 297 0.03 7.32 -1.39
N LEU A 298 0.25 8.51 -0.83
CA LEU A 298 0.44 9.78 -1.55
C LEU A 298 1.85 10.28 -1.28
N ARG A 299 2.49 10.84 -2.31
CA ARG A 299 3.81 11.47 -2.21
C ARG A 299 3.79 12.89 -2.72
N TRP A 300 4.45 13.78 -1.98
CA TRP A 300 4.71 15.16 -2.37
C TRP A 300 6.22 15.38 -2.40
N ASN A 301 6.70 15.94 -3.50
CA ASN A 301 8.09 16.36 -3.63
C ASN A 301 8.14 17.88 -3.49
N PHE A 302 9.05 18.38 -2.69
CA PHE A 302 9.25 19.80 -2.49
C PHE A 302 10.72 20.13 -2.33
N ASN A 303 11.08 21.38 -2.57
CA ASN A 303 12.42 21.87 -2.42
C ASN A 303 12.50 22.84 -1.24
N VAL A 304 13.62 22.86 -0.57
CA VAL A 304 13.99 23.86 0.43
C VAL A 304 15.20 24.66 -0.06
N ASP A 305 15.18 25.97 0.12
CA ASP A 305 16.23 26.85 -0.42
C ASP A 305 17.49 26.85 0.47
N GLU A 306 17.35 26.49 1.73
CA GLU A 306 18.47 26.47 2.68
C GLU A 306 18.38 25.30 3.66
N SER A 307 19.53 24.91 4.20
CA SER A 307 19.59 23.93 5.28
C SER A 307 19.26 24.59 6.62
N ALA A 308 18.09 24.32 7.15
CA ALA A 308 17.56 24.90 8.39
C ALA A 308 16.72 23.87 9.16
N LEU A 309 16.26 24.23 10.34
CA LEU A 309 15.22 23.47 11.07
C LEU A 309 13.86 24.01 10.65
N TYR A 310 13.03 23.10 10.12
CA TYR A 310 11.67 23.37 9.68
C TYR A 310 10.68 22.68 10.62
N GLU A 311 9.54 23.31 10.85
CA GLU A 311 8.39 22.67 11.49
C GLU A 311 7.47 22.15 10.39
N LEU A 312 7.03 20.89 10.51
CA LEU A 312 6.07 20.29 9.57
C LEU A 312 4.67 20.40 10.13
N GLY A 313 3.79 21.11 9.43
CA GLY A 313 2.38 21.25 9.76
C GLY A 313 1.47 20.58 8.72
N PHE A 314 0.37 19.99 9.17
CA PHE A 314 -0.66 19.42 8.30
C PHE A 314 -1.98 20.13 8.53
N HIS A 315 -2.60 20.57 7.44
CA HIS A 315 -3.99 21.03 7.44
C HIS A 315 -4.87 19.91 6.91
N PHE A 316 -5.64 19.28 7.77
CA PHE A 316 -6.50 18.17 7.39
C PHE A 316 -7.90 18.31 7.99
N LYS A 317 -8.87 17.66 7.34
CA LYS A 317 -10.24 17.54 7.81
C LYS A 317 -10.61 16.07 7.91
N GLN A 318 -11.08 15.66 9.07
CA GLN A 318 -11.72 14.36 9.28
C GLN A 318 -13.22 14.56 9.28
N SER A 319 -13.93 13.95 8.33
CA SER A 319 -15.39 13.97 8.23
C SER A 319 -15.95 12.56 8.34
N ASP A 320 -17.22 12.47 8.76
CA ASP A 320 -18.04 11.27 8.70
C ASP A 320 -17.55 10.05 9.52
N VAL A 321 -16.62 10.26 10.46
CA VAL A 321 -16.18 9.23 11.37
C VAL A 321 -16.74 9.51 12.78
N VAL A 322 -17.67 8.70 13.21
CA VAL A 322 -18.20 8.75 14.58
C VAL A 322 -17.31 7.87 15.47
N ASN A 323 -16.55 8.48 16.38
CA ASN A 323 -15.70 7.82 17.37
C ASN A 323 -14.50 7.02 16.79
N GLY A 324 -13.97 7.39 15.63
CA GLY A 324 -12.78 6.79 15.05
C GLY A 324 -11.65 7.79 14.86
N SER A 325 -10.41 7.31 14.91
CA SER A 325 -9.21 8.06 14.52
C SER A 325 -8.74 7.61 13.16
N VAL A 326 -8.20 8.54 12.36
CA VAL A 326 -7.54 8.23 11.11
C VAL A 326 -6.04 8.22 11.34
N TYR A 327 -5.39 7.13 10.99
CA TYR A 327 -3.94 7.00 11.07
C TYR A 327 -3.33 7.14 9.68
N ARG A 328 -2.27 7.93 9.59
CA ARG A 328 -1.41 8.09 8.41
C ARG A 328 0.03 8.09 8.89
N TRP A 329 0.88 7.41 8.19
CA TRP A 329 2.32 7.27 8.49
C TRP A 329 3.14 7.29 7.20
#